data_1cc9d7008047e1e59ad180070b5ee83f
#
_entry.id   1cc9d7008047e1e59ad180070b5ee83f
#
_cell.length_a   1.000
_cell.length_b   1.000
_cell.length_c   1.000
_cell.angle_alpha   90.00
_cell.angle_beta   90.00
_cell.angle_gamma   90.00
#
_symmetry.space_group_name_H-M   'P 1'
#
loop_
_entity.id
_entity.type
_entity.pdbx_description
1 polymer ?
#
loop_
_entity_poly.entity_id
_entity_poly.type
_entity_poly.pdbx_seq_one_letter_code
_entity_poly.pdbx_strand_id
1 'polypeptide(L)'
;APYTASDRHELNMVFHFDHMHLDYDENGKYAKNRVKLTDLKEVMTKWQDTMHECDGWNSLYWSNHDQARAVSRFGNESEPYRVKSAKMLGTILHMMQGTPYIYEGEELGMTNAHFESIDEYKDVEALDIFRDFTERKGFSEKDTLELLGLKSRDNARTPMQWDNTVNAGFTEGTPWIGVNKNCKEI
;
A
#
# COMPACT_ATOMS: atom_id res chain seq x y z
N ALA A 1 -23.29 0.66 3.24
CA ALA A 1 -23.75 1.17 4.51
C ALA A 1 -24.80 0.36 5.29
N PRO A 2 -25.35 -0.80 4.82
CA PRO A 2 -26.39 -1.51 5.59
C PRO A 2 -25.91 -1.96 6.98
N TYR A 3 -24.60 -2.16 7.20
CA TYR A 3 -24.06 -2.60 8.49
C TYR A 3 -23.58 -1.43 9.38
N THR A 4 -23.41 -0.23 8.83
CA THR A 4 -22.81 0.92 9.54
C THR A 4 -23.74 2.11 9.65
N ALA A 5 -24.98 2.01 9.15
CA ALA A 5 -25.98 3.04 9.34
C ALA A 5 -26.34 3.15 10.84
N SER A 6 -26.49 4.37 11.33
CA SER A 6 -26.66 4.63 12.78
C SER A 6 -27.87 3.95 13.40
N ASP A 7 -28.92 3.71 12.60
CA ASP A 7 -30.16 3.02 13.03
C ASP A 7 -30.03 1.47 13.08
N ARG A 8 -28.93 0.93 12.56
CA ARG A 8 -28.74 -0.53 12.50
C ARG A 8 -28.18 -1.14 13.77
N HIS A 9 -27.36 -0.37 14.50
CA HIS A 9 -26.69 -0.83 15.73
C HIS A 9 -25.86 -2.11 15.57
N GLU A 10 -25.25 -2.32 14.39
CA GLU A 10 -24.46 -3.52 14.08
C GLU A 10 -22.95 -3.25 14.18
N LEU A 11 -22.41 -2.37 13.32
CA LEU A 11 -21.00 -2.00 13.28
C LEU A 11 -20.83 -0.48 13.34
N ASN A 12 -19.81 -0.01 14.02
CA ASN A 12 -19.52 1.42 14.10
C ASN A 12 -18.88 1.95 12.83
N MET A 13 -18.03 1.16 12.17
CA MET A 13 -17.33 1.52 10.93
C MET A 13 -16.85 0.25 10.19
N VAL A 14 -16.53 0.40 8.93
CA VAL A 14 -15.97 -0.68 8.08
C VAL A 14 -14.84 -0.17 7.22
N PHE A 15 -13.88 -1.06 6.91
CA PHE A 15 -12.93 -0.86 5.83
C PHE A 15 -13.55 -1.27 4.50
N HIS A 16 -13.32 -0.48 3.46
CA HIS A 16 -13.60 -0.87 2.08
C HIS A 16 -12.28 -1.01 1.30
N PHE A 17 -12.32 -1.79 0.22
CA PHE A 17 -11.16 -2.07 -0.61
C PHE A 17 -11.31 -1.53 -2.04
N ASP A 18 -12.37 -0.78 -2.33
CA ASP A 18 -12.67 -0.31 -3.69
C ASP A 18 -11.50 0.46 -4.31
N HIS A 19 -10.82 1.32 -3.54
CA HIS A 19 -9.65 2.07 -4.01
C HIS A 19 -8.41 1.19 -4.24
N MET A 20 -8.35 0.00 -3.63
CA MET A 20 -7.25 -0.96 -3.81
C MET A 20 -7.33 -1.72 -5.14
N HIS A 21 -8.47 -1.70 -5.82
CA HIS A 21 -8.65 -2.41 -7.08
C HIS A 21 -8.49 -1.52 -8.32
N LEU A 22 -8.30 -0.21 -8.16
CA LEU A 22 -8.29 0.76 -9.25
C LEU A 22 -7.10 0.64 -10.21
N ASP A 23 -6.07 -0.06 -9.82
CA ASP A 23 -4.84 -0.30 -10.60
C ASP A 23 -4.65 -1.77 -10.99
N TYR A 24 -5.70 -2.59 -10.90
CA TYR A 24 -5.69 -3.98 -11.34
C TYR A 24 -5.87 -4.08 -12.87
N ASP A 25 -5.43 -5.19 -13.45
CA ASP A 25 -5.68 -5.60 -14.83
C ASP A 25 -6.14 -7.06 -14.91
N GLU A 26 -6.05 -7.68 -16.08
CA GLU A 26 -6.37 -9.09 -16.28
C GLU A 26 -5.50 -10.06 -15.46
N ASN A 27 -4.35 -9.62 -14.97
CA ASN A 27 -3.48 -10.37 -14.07
C ASN A 27 -3.78 -10.09 -12.58
N GLY A 28 -4.86 -9.37 -12.30
CA GLY A 28 -5.27 -8.98 -10.97
C GLY A 28 -4.40 -7.84 -10.41
N LYS A 29 -3.96 -7.98 -9.17
CA LYS A 29 -3.21 -6.93 -8.47
C LYS A 29 -1.79 -6.70 -9.04
N TYR A 30 -1.21 -7.73 -9.67
CA TYR A 30 0.16 -7.67 -10.21
C TYR A 30 0.18 -7.04 -11.60
N ALA A 31 -0.16 -5.78 -11.68
CA ALA A 31 -0.27 -4.95 -12.88
C ALA A 31 0.66 -3.74 -12.83
N LYS A 32 1.08 -3.27 -13.99
CA LYS A 32 1.84 -2.00 -14.12
C LYS A 32 0.95 -0.76 -14.17
N ASN A 33 -0.37 -0.93 -14.10
CA ASN A 33 -1.31 0.16 -14.13
C ASN A 33 -1.12 1.08 -12.92
N ARG A 34 -1.38 2.35 -13.13
CA ARG A 34 -1.46 3.36 -12.08
C ARG A 34 -2.90 3.78 -11.85
N VAL A 35 -3.22 4.10 -10.61
CA VAL A 35 -4.52 4.64 -10.24
C VAL A 35 -4.76 5.96 -10.98
N LYS A 36 -5.90 6.07 -11.66
CA LYS A 36 -6.35 7.33 -12.25
C LYS A 36 -7.02 8.18 -11.18
N LEU A 37 -6.66 9.47 -11.14
CA LEU A 37 -7.21 10.39 -10.14
C LEU A 37 -8.75 10.51 -10.23
N THR A 38 -9.31 10.43 -11.44
CA THR A 38 -10.77 10.46 -11.66
C THR A 38 -11.47 9.31 -10.96
N ASP A 39 -10.94 8.09 -11.13
CA ASP A 39 -11.51 6.87 -10.59
C ASP A 39 -11.37 6.83 -9.05
N LEU A 40 -10.23 7.30 -8.55
CA LEU A 40 -10.01 7.45 -7.11
C LEU A 40 -11.00 8.44 -6.49
N LYS A 41 -11.21 9.60 -7.14
CA LYS A 41 -12.21 10.59 -6.69
C LYS A 41 -13.61 10.00 -6.65
N GLU A 42 -14.00 9.28 -7.69
CA GLU A 42 -15.33 8.63 -7.76
C GLU A 42 -15.52 7.67 -6.58
N VAL A 43 -14.57 6.78 -6.33
CA VAL A 43 -14.63 5.83 -5.22
C VAL A 43 -14.70 6.54 -3.87
N MET A 44 -13.82 7.51 -3.63
CA MET A 44 -13.79 8.22 -2.35
C MET A 44 -15.07 9.03 -2.13
N THR A 45 -15.57 9.75 -3.15
CA THR A 45 -16.83 10.49 -3.08
C THR A 45 -18.00 9.56 -2.77
N LYS A 46 -18.12 8.44 -3.52
CA LYS A 46 -19.17 7.44 -3.29
C LYS A 46 -19.23 7.01 -1.82
N TRP A 47 -18.08 6.69 -1.20
CA TRP A 47 -18.04 6.23 0.18
C TRP A 47 -18.31 7.36 1.17
N GLN A 48 -17.82 8.58 0.93
CA GLN A 48 -18.11 9.74 1.77
C GLN A 48 -19.60 10.06 1.76
N ASP A 49 -20.21 10.17 0.57
CA ASP A 49 -21.63 10.48 0.42
C ASP A 49 -22.52 9.36 1.02
N THR A 50 -22.24 8.10 0.69
CA THR A 50 -23.02 6.96 1.21
C THR A 50 -23.00 6.89 2.74
N MET A 51 -21.85 7.14 3.38
CA MET A 51 -21.76 7.12 4.84
C MET A 51 -22.44 8.35 5.43
N HIS A 52 -22.34 9.52 4.80
CA HIS A 52 -23.03 10.72 5.24
C HIS A 52 -24.54 10.55 5.20
N GLU A 53 -25.10 10.01 4.11
CA GLU A 53 -26.54 9.81 3.93
C GLU A 53 -27.17 8.85 4.96
N CYS A 54 -26.42 7.91 5.49
CA CYS A 54 -26.93 6.94 6.48
C CYS A 54 -26.41 7.19 7.90
N ASP A 55 -25.81 8.35 8.16
CA ASP A 55 -25.15 8.68 9.43
C ASP A 55 -24.17 7.57 9.89
N GLY A 56 -23.46 7.00 8.92
CA GLY A 56 -22.44 5.99 9.12
C GLY A 56 -21.05 6.60 9.22
N TRP A 57 -20.03 5.73 9.41
CA TRP A 57 -18.66 6.19 9.60
C TRP A 57 -17.66 5.35 8.80
N ASN A 58 -16.71 6.01 8.13
CA ASN A 58 -15.67 5.35 7.35
C ASN A 58 -14.45 4.98 8.20
N SER A 59 -13.84 3.81 7.93
CA SER A 59 -12.44 3.54 8.27
C SER A 59 -11.59 3.92 7.07
N LEU A 60 -10.75 4.94 7.22
CA LEU A 60 -9.95 5.52 6.14
C LEU A 60 -8.51 5.01 6.21
N TYR A 61 -7.92 4.58 5.09
CA TYR A 61 -6.55 4.11 5.03
C TYR A 61 -5.98 4.19 3.60
N TRP A 62 -4.66 4.28 3.47
CA TRP A 62 -3.96 4.19 2.19
C TRP A 62 -3.23 2.88 2.01
N SER A 63 -2.70 2.29 3.07
CA SER A 63 -2.02 0.99 3.02
C SER A 63 -2.22 0.19 4.31
N ASN A 64 -1.77 -1.05 4.29
CA ASN A 64 -1.75 -1.97 5.42
C ASN A 64 -0.70 -3.06 5.17
N HIS A 65 -0.60 -4.05 6.06
CA HIS A 65 0.35 -5.15 5.96
C HIS A 65 0.19 -6.05 4.71
N ASP A 66 -0.90 -5.90 3.95
CA ASP A 66 -1.19 -6.67 2.73
C ASP A 66 -1.14 -5.81 1.45
N GLN A 67 -0.73 -4.55 1.54
CA GLN A 67 -0.67 -3.62 0.42
C GLN A 67 0.72 -3.02 0.25
N ALA A 68 1.09 -2.70 -0.98
CA ALA A 68 2.29 -1.92 -1.24
C ALA A 68 2.26 -0.56 -0.53
N ARG A 69 3.41 0.05 -0.30
CA ARG A 69 3.53 1.35 0.37
C ARG A 69 2.75 2.45 -0.36
N ALA A 70 2.05 3.27 0.40
CA ALA A 70 1.14 4.29 -0.11
C ALA A 70 1.81 5.28 -1.07
N VAL A 71 3.00 5.77 -0.73
CA VAL A 71 3.75 6.73 -1.56
C VAL A 71 4.11 6.14 -2.92
N SER A 72 4.58 4.90 -2.94
CA SER A 72 4.96 4.21 -4.18
C SER A 72 3.76 3.93 -5.09
N ARG A 73 2.62 3.60 -4.49
CA ARG A 73 1.41 3.19 -5.22
C ARG A 73 0.57 4.38 -5.70
N PHE A 74 0.28 5.32 -4.82
CA PHE A 74 -0.64 6.45 -5.08
C PHE A 74 0.08 7.78 -5.33
N GLY A 75 1.36 7.86 -5.01
CA GLY A 75 2.16 9.08 -5.13
C GLY A 75 3.29 8.96 -6.14
N ASN A 76 4.35 9.70 -5.87
CA ASN A 76 5.61 9.65 -6.60
C ASN A 76 6.74 9.50 -5.57
N GLU A 77 7.39 8.34 -5.56
CA GLU A 77 8.45 8.00 -4.61
C GLU A 77 9.84 8.56 -4.97
N SER A 78 9.99 9.11 -6.19
CA SER A 78 11.27 9.69 -6.59
C SER A 78 11.54 11.02 -5.88
N GLU A 79 12.81 11.32 -5.63
CA GLU A 79 13.21 12.64 -5.22
C GLU A 79 13.04 13.66 -6.38
N PRO A 80 12.54 14.86 -6.14
CA PRO A 80 12.22 15.52 -4.86
C PRO A 80 10.72 15.39 -4.47
N TYR A 81 9.99 14.39 -4.96
CA TYR A 81 8.53 14.31 -4.83
C TYR A 81 8.06 13.43 -3.68
N ARG A 82 8.88 12.52 -3.16
CA ARG A 82 8.52 11.55 -2.10
C ARG A 82 7.86 12.23 -0.89
N VAL A 83 8.52 13.20 -0.29
CA VAL A 83 8.01 13.92 0.89
C VAL A 83 6.71 14.68 0.56
N LYS A 84 6.63 15.30 -0.62
CA LYS A 84 5.42 16.01 -1.05
C LYS A 84 4.25 15.04 -1.25
N SER A 85 4.52 13.87 -1.83
CA SER A 85 3.52 12.81 -2.02
C SER A 85 3.02 12.28 -0.67
N ALA A 86 3.91 11.98 0.28
CA ALA A 86 3.54 11.54 1.61
C ALA A 86 2.65 12.57 2.32
N LYS A 87 3.03 13.85 2.31
CA LYS A 87 2.24 14.93 2.89
C LYS A 87 0.88 15.11 2.21
N MET A 88 0.82 15.00 0.88
CA MET A 88 -0.43 15.07 0.13
C MET A 88 -1.37 13.94 0.53
N LEU A 89 -0.88 12.69 0.56
CA LEU A 89 -1.68 11.52 0.94
C LEU A 89 -2.17 11.62 2.39
N GLY A 90 -1.29 12.02 3.31
CA GLY A 90 -1.68 12.29 4.69
C GLY A 90 -2.74 13.38 4.81
N THR A 91 -2.61 14.47 4.06
CA THR A 91 -3.61 15.56 4.04
C THR A 91 -4.97 15.04 3.56
N ILE A 92 -5.01 14.33 2.44
CA ILE A 92 -6.27 13.78 1.91
C ILE A 92 -6.92 12.87 2.94
N LEU A 93 -6.16 11.95 3.54
CA LEU A 93 -6.70 10.99 4.51
C LEU A 93 -7.34 11.69 5.71
N HIS A 94 -6.69 12.71 6.27
CA HIS A 94 -7.15 13.40 7.48
C HIS A 94 -8.23 14.46 7.22
N MET A 95 -8.43 14.86 5.98
CA MET A 95 -9.48 15.85 5.62
C MET A 95 -10.80 15.21 5.18
N MET A 96 -10.87 13.88 5.08
CA MET A 96 -12.10 13.14 4.83
C MET A 96 -12.85 12.83 6.14
N GLN A 97 -14.17 12.67 6.06
CA GLN A 97 -14.97 12.24 7.21
C GLN A 97 -14.77 10.74 7.46
N GLY A 98 -14.24 10.41 8.64
CA GLY A 98 -13.96 9.03 9.03
C GLY A 98 -12.82 8.96 10.06
N THR A 99 -12.47 7.74 10.44
CA THR A 99 -11.32 7.47 11.31
C THR A 99 -10.11 7.13 10.43
N PRO A 100 -9.05 7.95 10.43
CA PRO A 100 -7.83 7.65 9.69
C PRO A 100 -7.03 6.55 10.40
N TYR A 101 -6.63 5.54 9.64
CA TYR A 101 -5.71 4.49 10.06
C TYR A 101 -4.39 4.70 9.34
N ILE A 102 -3.34 4.95 10.10
CA ILE A 102 -1.99 5.19 9.59
C ILE A 102 -1.22 3.88 9.75
N TYR A 103 -0.82 3.29 8.63
CA TYR A 103 0.05 2.12 8.67
C TYR A 103 1.49 2.56 8.97
N GLU A 104 2.18 1.80 9.82
CA GLU A 104 3.56 2.09 10.24
C GLU A 104 4.48 2.37 9.03
N GLY A 105 5.19 3.50 9.09
CA GLY A 105 6.05 4.00 8.04
C GLY A 105 5.39 4.98 7.06
N GLU A 106 4.04 5.11 7.03
CA GLU A 106 3.38 6.15 6.23
C GLU A 106 3.75 7.55 6.73
N GLU A 107 3.88 7.74 8.04
CA GLU A 107 4.27 8.99 8.68
C GLU A 107 5.69 9.45 8.29
N LEU A 108 6.56 8.51 7.91
CA LEU A 108 7.90 8.77 7.39
C LEU A 108 7.94 8.88 5.87
N GLY A 109 6.87 8.48 5.19
CA GLY A 109 6.84 8.37 3.75
C GLY A 109 7.71 7.22 3.24
N MET A 110 7.72 6.08 3.94
CA MET A 110 8.40 4.86 3.49
C MET A 110 7.86 4.41 2.14
N THR A 111 8.75 3.89 1.29
CA THR A 111 8.47 3.43 -0.06
C THR A 111 8.59 1.91 -0.18
N ASN A 112 8.24 1.39 -1.35
CA ASN A 112 8.50 0.00 -1.70
C ASN A 112 10.00 -0.31 -1.68
N ALA A 113 10.34 -1.55 -1.34
CA ALA A 113 11.74 -1.99 -1.24
C ALA A 113 12.39 -2.27 -2.60
N HIS A 114 11.58 -2.60 -3.63
CA HIS A 114 12.07 -2.94 -4.97
C HIS A 114 13.19 -3.99 -4.95
N PHE A 115 12.96 -5.12 -4.29
CA PHE A 115 13.91 -6.22 -4.25
C PHE A 115 14.28 -6.71 -5.64
N GLU A 116 15.55 -7.08 -5.84
CA GLU A 116 16.13 -7.41 -7.13
C GLU A 116 16.21 -8.92 -7.38
N SER A 117 16.00 -9.74 -6.34
CA SER A 117 16.01 -11.20 -6.40
C SER A 117 14.79 -11.77 -5.71
N ILE A 118 14.28 -12.90 -6.23
CA ILE A 118 13.19 -13.63 -5.58
C ILE A 118 13.57 -14.12 -4.18
N ASP A 119 14.83 -14.35 -3.91
CA ASP A 119 15.33 -14.82 -2.61
C ASP A 119 15.16 -13.79 -1.49
N GLU A 120 15.00 -12.51 -1.85
CA GLU A 120 14.73 -11.42 -0.92
C GLU A 120 13.28 -11.39 -0.45
N TYR A 121 12.33 -11.94 -1.24
CA TYR A 121 10.93 -12.07 -0.88
C TYR A 121 10.69 -13.21 0.11
N LYS A 122 9.78 -12.99 1.06
CA LYS A 122 9.45 -13.95 2.12
C LYS A 122 7.99 -14.38 2.10
N ASP A 123 7.15 -13.62 1.41
CA ASP A 123 5.72 -13.90 1.31
C ASP A 123 5.45 -15.04 0.33
N VAL A 124 4.70 -16.04 0.78
CA VAL A 124 4.29 -17.16 -0.06
C VAL A 124 3.54 -16.71 -1.32
N GLU A 125 2.73 -15.64 -1.24
CA GLU A 125 2.06 -15.07 -2.41
C GLU A 125 3.07 -14.58 -3.45
N ALA A 126 4.14 -13.90 -3.04
CA ALA A 126 5.18 -13.43 -3.95
C ALA A 126 5.90 -14.60 -4.64
N LEU A 127 6.23 -15.64 -3.89
CA LEU A 127 6.89 -16.85 -4.42
C LEU A 127 6.00 -17.61 -5.40
N ASP A 128 4.71 -17.73 -5.10
CA ASP A 128 3.74 -18.39 -5.96
C ASP A 128 3.47 -17.59 -7.24
N ILE A 129 3.35 -16.28 -7.15
CA ILE A 129 3.22 -15.38 -8.31
C ILE A 129 4.46 -15.44 -9.19
N PHE A 130 5.66 -15.40 -8.59
CA PHE A 130 6.90 -15.51 -9.37
C PHE A 130 6.91 -16.80 -10.19
N ARG A 131 6.59 -17.94 -9.58
CA ARG A 131 6.52 -19.23 -10.26
C ARG A 131 5.44 -19.25 -11.34
N ASP A 132 4.23 -18.80 -11.03
CA ASP A 132 3.11 -18.81 -11.99
C ASP A 132 3.41 -17.94 -13.21
N PHE A 133 3.96 -16.75 -13.00
CA PHE A 133 4.22 -15.81 -14.09
C PHE A 133 5.39 -16.27 -14.97
N THR A 134 6.47 -16.79 -14.39
CA THR A 134 7.64 -17.26 -15.15
C THR A 134 7.40 -18.60 -15.82
N GLU A 135 6.79 -19.58 -15.15
CA GLU A 135 6.63 -20.93 -15.68
C GLU A 135 5.38 -21.13 -16.52
N ARG A 136 4.27 -20.41 -16.24
CA ARG A 136 2.97 -20.65 -16.88
C ARG A 136 2.53 -19.53 -17.78
N LYS A 137 2.78 -18.27 -17.39
CA LYS A 137 2.32 -17.10 -18.16
C LYS A 137 3.38 -16.56 -19.13
N GLY A 138 4.62 -17.06 -19.08
CA GLY A 138 5.69 -16.71 -20.00
C GLY A 138 6.32 -15.32 -19.78
N PHE A 139 6.14 -14.74 -18.59
CA PHE A 139 6.84 -13.52 -18.21
C PHE A 139 8.32 -13.80 -17.99
N SER A 140 9.18 -12.81 -18.25
CA SER A 140 10.58 -12.90 -17.83
C SER A 140 10.69 -12.77 -16.30
N GLU A 141 11.75 -13.34 -15.72
CA GLU A 141 12.04 -13.13 -14.28
C GLU A 141 12.14 -11.64 -13.94
N LYS A 142 12.79 -10.87 -14.81
CA LYS A 142 12.93 -9.42 -14.65
C LYS A 142 11.58 -8.69 -14.60
N ASP A 143 10.68 -9.00 -15.55
CA ASP A 143 9.35 -8.37 -15.56
C ASP A 143 8.52 -8.78 -14.35
N THR A 144 8.65 -10.03 -13.93
CA THR A 144 7.96 -10.53 -12.73
C THR A 144 8.48 -9.87 -11.46
N LEU A 145 9.79 -9.72 -11.30
CA LEU A 145 10.39 -8.98 -10.17
C LEU A 145 9.97 -7.52 -10.16
N GLU A 146 9.85 -6.88 -11.33
CA GLU A 146 9.32 -5.51 -11.42
C GLU A 146 7.87 -5.43 -10.88
N LEU A 147 7.00 -6.38 -11.27
CA LEU A 147 5.62 -6.44 -10.77
C LEU A 147 5.57 -6.70 -9.25
N LEU A 148 6.40 -7.60 -8.75
CA LEU A 148 6.52 -7.84 -7.30
C LEU A 148 7.02 -6.60 -6.57
N GLY A 149 8.01 -5.91 -7.10
CA GLY A 149 8.51 -4.63 -6.57
C GLY A 149 7.41 -3.57 -6.46
N LEU A 150 6.44 -3.56 -7.39
CA LEU A 150 5.32 -2.64 -7.36
C LEU A 150 4.21 -3.05 -6.38
N LYS A 151 3.92 -4.35 -6.20
CA LYS A 151 2.65 -4.82 -5.65
C LYS A 151 2.76 -5.83 -4.50
N SER A 152 3.92 -6.45 -4.26
CA SER A 152 4.06 -7.45 -3.20
C SER A 152 3.79 -6.88 -1.82
N ARG A 153 3.18 -7.71 -0.96
CA ARG A 153 2.96 -7.42 0.46
C ARG A 153 4.26 -7.22 1.23
N ASP A 154 5.34 -7.87 0.80
CA ASP A 154 6.66 -7.73 1.43
C ASP A 154 7.17 -6.30 1.45
N ASN A 155 6.74 -5.45 0.50
CA ASN A 155 7.05 -4.03 0.53
C ASN A 155 6.56 -3.32 1.80
N ALA A 156 5.44 -3.77 2.36
CA ALA A 156 4.88 -3.22 3.60
C ALA A 156 5.48 -3.84 4.87
N ARG A 157 6.25 -4.93 4.73
CA ARG A 157 6.75 -5.72 5.87
C ARG A 157 8.25 -5.54 6.11
N THR A 158 8.88 -4.64 5.38
CA THR A 158 10.27 -4.24 5.63
C THR A 158 10.39 -3.59 7.01
N PRO A 159 11.55 -3.74 7.69
CA PRO A 159 11.78 -3.08 8.97
C PRO A 159 11.49 -1.59 8.94
N MET A 160 10.90 -1.09 10.02
CA MET A 160 10.67 0.34 10.22
C MET A 160 12.00 1.09 10.18
N GLN A 161 12.03 2.21 9.47
CA GLN A 161 13.22 3.02 9.26
C GLN A 161 13.33 4.09 10.36
N TRP A 162 13.83 3.70 11.56
CA TRP A 162 13.96 4.60 12.71
C TRP A 162 15.08 5.60 12.56
N ASP A 163 16.20 5.15 11.96
CA ASP A 163 17.39 5.98 11.74
C ASP A 163 18.27 5.39 10.63
N ASN A 164 19.46 5.99 10.41
CA ASN A 164 20.40 5.57 9.39
C ASN A 164 21.49 4.60 9.88
N THR A 165 21.31 3.98 11.05
CA THR A 165 22.24 2.99 11.61
C THR A 165 22.01 1.60 11.02
N VAL A 166 22.68 0.58 11.56
CA VAL A 166 22.54 -0.80 11.11
C VAL A 166 21.08 -1.24 11.18
N ASN A 167 20.58 -1.85 10.09
CA ASN A 167 19.20 -2.28 9.93
C ASN A 167 18.17 -1.14 10.19
N ALA A 168 18.54 0.09 9.84
CA ALA A 168 17.70 1.27 10.05
C ALA A 168 17.27 1.48 11.52
N GLY A 169 18.14 1.12 12.48
CA GLY A 169 17.84 1.19 13.91
C GLY A 169 16.81 0.18 14.40
N PHE A 170 16.34 -0.72 13.52
CA PHE A 170 15.28 -1.67 13.87
C PHE A 170 15.77 -2.85 14.72
N THR A 171 16.96 -3.39 14.42
CA THR A 171 17.55 -4.52 15.15
C THR A 171 19.06 -4.59 14.99
N GLU A 172 19.76 -5.10 15.99
CA GLU A 172 21.18 -5.45 15.91
C GLU A 172 21.41 -6.83 15.28
N GLY A 173 20.38 -7.68 15.21
CA GLY A 173 20.42 -9.00 14.60
C GLY A 173 20.15 -8.97 13.10
N THR A 174 19.97 -10.14 12.49
CA THR A 174 19.56 -10.27 11.09
C THR A 174 18.04 -10.13 11.00
N PRO A 175 17.49 -9.12 10.31
CA PRO A 175 16.04 -8.99 10.16
C PRO A 175 15.49 -10.12 9.29
N TRP A 176 14.25 -10.51 9.56
CA TRP A 176 13.55 -11.56 8.79
C TRP A 176 13.43 -11.22 7.29
N ILE A 177 13.16 -9.97 6.98
CA ILE A 177 13.14 -9.41 5.62
C ILE A 177 14.11 -8.23 5.56
N GLY A 178 14.75 -8.03 4.42
CA GLY A 178 15.76 -6.97 4.24
C GLY A 178 15.20 -5.56 4.46
N VAL A 179 16.02 -4.68 4.99
CA VAL A 179 15.73 -3.25 5.10
C VAL A 179 15.70 -2.64 3.71
N ASN A 180 14.80 -1.68 3.47
CA ASN A 180 14.77 -0.92 2.22
C ASN A 180 16.10 -0.15 2.03
N LYS A 181 16.64 -0.20 0.82
CA LYS A 181 17.93 0.41 0.47
C LYS A 181 17.99 1.92 0.68
N ASN A 182 16.82 2.58 0.68
CA ASN A 182 16.72 4.03 0.90
C ASN A 182 16.61 4.45 2.38
N CYS A 183 16.90 3.58 3.32
CA CYS A 183 16.83 3.88 4.75
C CYS A 183 17.74 5.05 5.22
N LYS A 184 18.65 5.50 4.37
CA LYS A 184 19.50 6.68 4.66
C LYS A 184 18.86 8.00 4.22
N GLU A 185 17.74 7.94 3.49
CA GLU A 185 17.05 9.09 2.91
C GLU A 185 15.71 9.38 3.59
N ILE A 186 15.27 8.47 4.45
CA ILE A 186 13.97 8.51 5.15
C ILE A 186 14.17 8.65 6.64
#